data_d97a16eb819bd8a057b57b5cf4f5b55a
#
_entry.id   d97a16eb819bd8a057b57b5cf4f5b55a
#
_cell.length_a   1.000
_cell.length_b   1.000
_cell.length_c   1.000
_cell.angle_alpha   90.00
_cell.angle_beta   90.00
_cell.angle_gamma   90.00
#
_symmetry.space_group_name_H-M   'P 1'
#
loop_
_entity.id
_entity.type
_entity.pdbx_description
1 polymer ?
#
loop_
_entity_poly.entity_id
_entity_poly.type
_entity_poly.pdbx_seq_one_letter_code
_entity_poly.pdbx_strand_id
1 'polypeptide(L)'
;MVSRSQLNEIKGFARKKSEDLDYNHDFEHIERTVKLAEILAKRENANKDVCVIAAWLHDIGKAKNEEIHGDIGARMAKLLLERLGFESDFIDKVCHAIETHDSAGIHKAETIEAKVIFDADKLQAIGPFGFGREFSLYTVFKGKKPREAMEIVKKNEIKRFKKMLQTETAKELASKPFELMLEFYRLYEKWDRADIG
;
A
#
# COMPACT_ATOMS: atom_id res chain seq x y z
N MET A 1 10.34 19.67 -10.81
CA MET A 1 10.46 18.37 -11.54
C MET A 1 11.63 17.58 -10.94
N VAL A 2 11.38 16.33 -10.60
CA VAL A 2 12.39 15.41 -10.06
C VAL A 2 13.37 15.02 -11.16
N SER A 3 14.68 15.17 -10.94
CA SER A 3 15.70 14.77 -11.90
C SER A 3 15.87 13.25 -11.94
N ARG A 4 16.38 12.72 -13.06
CA ARG A 4 16.66 11.29 -13.19
C ARG A 4 17.67 10.78 -12.16
N SER A 5 18.65 11.61 -11.81
CA SER A 5 19.66 11.29 -10.78
C SER A 5 19.03 11.15 -9.41
N GLN A 6 18.23 12.14 -9.00
CA GLN A 6 17.48 12.09 -7.72
C GLN A 6 16.58 10.85 -7.63
N LEU A 7 15.82 10.56 -8.71
CA LEU A 7 14.95 9.39 -8.74
C LEU A 7 15.76 8.07 -8.61
N ASN A 8 16.91 7.96 -9.25
CA ASN A 8 17.74 6.75 -9.15
C ASN A 8 18.28 6.55 -7.72
N GLU A 9 18.68 7.62 -7.04
CA GLU A 9 19.12 7.52 -5.64
C GLU A 9 17.98 7.12 -4.71
N ILE A 10 16.79 7.69 -4.90
CA ILE A 10 15.59 7.33 -4.12
C ILE A 10 15.24 5.86 -4.31
N LYS A 11 15.23 5.36 -5.57
CA LYS A 11 14.98 3.95 -5.89
C LYS A 11 16.01 3.03 -5.25
N GLY A 12 17.30 3.38 -5.34
CA GLY A 12 18.38 2.63 -4.72
C GLY A 12 18.24 2.56 -3.20
N PHE A 13 17.85 3.67 -2.59
CA PHE A 13 17.60 3.72 -1.15
C PHE A 13 16.41 2.85 -0.75
N ALA A 14 15.27 2.94 -1.46
CA ALA A 14 14.09 2.13 -1.22
C ALA A 14 14.40 0.63 -1.36
N ARG A 15 15.10 0.23 -2.45
CA ARG A 15 15.54 -1.16 -2.67
C ARG A 15 16.35 -1.69 -1.48
N LYS A 16 17.37 -0.96 -1.07
CA LYS A 16 18.22 -1.35 0.08
C LYS A 16 17.44 -1.51 1.38
N LYS A 17 16.36 -0.72 1.57
CA LYS A 17 15.53 -0.78 2.79
C LYS A 17 14.49 -1.89 2.77
N SER A 18 14.17 -2.44 1.59
CA SER A 18 13.23 -3.55 1.44
C SER A 18 13.88 -4.92 1.37
N GLU A 19 15.22 -5.04 1.34
CA GLU A 19 15.94 -6.31 1.18
C GLU A 19 15.62 -7.34 2.29
N ASP A 20 15.38 -6.88 3.51
CA ASP A 20 15.11 -7.74 4.67
C ASP A 20 13.61 -7.81 5.05
N LEU A 21 12.73 -7.26 4.21
CA LEU A 21 11.28 -7.29 4.46
C LEU A 21 10.65 -8.58 3.91
N ASP A 22 9.47 -8.92 4.44
CA ASP A 22 8.68 -10.02 3.89
C ASP A 22 8.18 -9.69 2.47
N TYR A 23 7.76 -10.73 1.71
CA TYR A 23 7.35 -10.58 0.31
C TYR A 23 6.11 -9.67 0.11
N ASN A 24 5.36 -9.32 1.15
CA ASN A 24 4.27 -8.35 1.05
C ASN A 24 4.77 -6.91 1.06
N HIS A 25 6.01 -6.70 1.50
CA HIS A 25 6.64 -5.38 1.62
C HIS A 25 7.99 -5.32 0.90
N ASP A 26 8.22 -6.25 -0.03
CA ASP A 26 9.42 -6.34 -0.84
C ASP A 26 9.49 -5.20 -1.89
N PHE A 27 10.59 -5.19 -2.65
CA PHE A 27 10.79 -4.16 -3.66
C PHE A 27 9.75 -4.21 -4.79
N GLU A 28 9.23 -5.39 -5.12
CA GLU A 28 8.16 -5.52 -6.13
C GLU A 28 6.85 -4.91 -5.64
N HIS A 29 6.54 -5.02 -4.34
CA HIS A 29 5.41 -4.29 -3.74
C HIS A 29 5.57 -2.79 -3.91
N ILE A 30 6.75 -2.24 -3.63
CA ILE A 30 7.04 -0.81 -3.79
C ILE A 30 6.86 -0.40 -5.25
N GLU A 31 7.40 -1.15 -6.22
CA GLU A 31 7.24 -0.84 -7.65
C GLU A 31 5.78 -0.85 -8.10
N ARG A 32 4.97 -1.76 -7.58
CA ARG A 32 3.51 -1.78 -7.86
C ARG A 32 2.80 -0.59 -7.22
N THR A 33 3.16 -0.24 -5.98
CA THR A 33 2.62 0.95 -5.30
C THR A 33 2.88 2.21 -6.12
N VAL A 34 4.10 2.38 -6.64
CA VAL A 34 4.45 3.52 -7.50
C VAL A 34 3.57 3.58 -8.74
N LYS A 35 3.38 2.46 -9.46
CA LYS A 35 2.53 2.42 -10.66
C LYS A 35 1.08 2.77 -10.35
N LEU A 36 0.55 2.27 -9.24
CA LEU A 36 -0.81 2.59 -8.79
C LEU A 36 -0.92 4.06 -8.38
N ALA A 37 0.06 4.58 -7.65
CA ALA A 37 0.11 5.98 -7.26
C ALA A 37 0.15 6.92 -8.48
N GLU A 38 0.87 6.59 -9.55
CA GLU A 38 0.87 7.35 -10.81
C GLU A 38 -0.53 7.39 -11.46
N ILE A 39 -1.23 6.24 -11.49
CA ILE A 39 -2.59 6.15 -12.06
C ILE A 39 -3.57 6.98 -11.22
N LEU A 40 -3.55 6.82 -9.90
CA LEU A 40 -4.42 7.53 -8.98
C LEU A 40 -4.14 9.04 -9.01
N ALA A 41 -2.86 9.45 -8.89
CA ALA A 41 -2.48 10.85 -8.92
C ALA A 41 -2.97 11.58 -10.18
N LYS A 42 -2.85 10.94 -11.35
CA LYS A 42 -3.35 11.50 -12.62
C LYS A 42 -4.85 11.70 -12.60
N ARG A 43 -5.62 10.75 -12.07
CA ARG A 43 -7.10 10.79 -12.09
C ARG A 43 -7.68 11.68 -10.98
N GLU A 44 -6.98 11.80 -9.86
CA GLU A 44 -7.37 12.63 -8.71
C GLU A 44 -6.78 14.05 -8.77
N ASN A 45 -6.06 14.41 -9.85
CA ASN A 45 -5.36 15.70 -9.99
C ASN A 45 -4.39 16.02 -8.84
N ALA A 46 -3.77 14.99 -8.25
CA ALA A 46 -2.76 15.12 -7.22
C ALA A 46 -1.37 15.45 -7.82
N ASN A 47 -0.47 15.97 -7.00
CA ASN A 47 0.92 16.20 -7.41
C ASN A 47 1.64 14.88 -7.66
N LYS A 48 1.82 14.55 -8.95
CA LYS A 48 2.45 13.27 -9.37
C LYS A 48 3.83 13.06 -8.75
N ASP A 49 4.68 14.11 -8.72
CA ASP A 49 6.05 13.97 -8.20
C ASP A 49 6.03 13.64 -6.70
N VAL A 50 5.16 14.28 -5.92
CA VAL A 50 4.95 13.95 -4.50
C VAL A 50 4.48 12.51 -4.33
N CYS A 51 3.44 12.10 -5.07
CA CYS A 51 2.91 10.74 -4.98
C CYS A 51 3.95 9.67 -5.36
N VAL A 52 4.71 9.87 -6.44
CA VAL A 52 5.74 8.92 -6.88
C VAL A 52 6.86 8.78 -5.84
N ILE A 53 7.35 9.90 -5.30
CA ILE A 53 8.43 9.85 -4.31
C ILE A 53 7.94 9.27 -2.98
N ALA A 54 6.74 9.65 -2.54
CA ALA A 54 6.15 9.06 -1.33
C ALA A 54 5.93 7.55 -1.51
N ALA A 55 5.46 7.08 -2.68
CA ALA A 55 5.29 5.66 -2.96
C ALA A 55 6.61 4.89 -2.94
N TRP A 56 7.72 5.46 -3.45
CA TRP A 56 9.05 4.83 -3.32
C TRP A 56 9.49 4.67 -1.87
N LEU A 57 9.08 5.57 -0.98
CA LEU A 57 9.63 5.70 0.37
C LEU A 57 8.66 5.29 1.49
N HIS A 58 7.41 4.89 1.18
CA HIS A 58 6.38 4.69 2.20
C HIS A 58 6.78 3.64 3.27
N ASP A 59 7.40 2.55 2.87
CA ASP A 59 7.73 1.41 3.74
C ASP A 59 9.18 1.38 4.25
N ILE A 60 10.02 2.40 3.98
CA ILE A 60 11.44 2.39 4.37
C ILE A 60 11.67 2.35 5.88
N GLY A 61 10.66 2.66 6.69
CA GLY A 61 10.70 2.59 8.15
C GLY A 61 10.38 1.21 8.71
N LYS A 62 9.80 0.32 7.92
CA LYS A 62 9.17 -0.93 8.38
C LYS A 62 10.13 -1.90 9.05
N ALA A 63 11.35 -2.05 8.54
CA ALA A 63 12.39 -2.87 9.15
C ALA A 63 12.81 -2.42 10.56
N LYS A 64 12.43 -1.21 10.99
CA LYS A 64 12.77 -0.67 12.32
C LYS A 64 11.67 -0.92 13.35
N ASN A 65 10.43 -0.75 12.96
CA ASN A 65 9.27 -0.99 13.83
C ASN A 65 7.99 -1.02 12.98
N GLU A 66 7.22 -2.10 13.04
CA GLU A 66 5.98 -2.23 12.27
C GLU A 66 4.86 -1.28 12.73
N GLU A 67 4.82 -0.91 14.01
CA GLU A 67 3.73 -0.11 14.58
C GLU A 67 3.82 1.38 14.23
N ILE A 68 5.05 1.91 14.14
CA ILE A 68 5.32 3.33 13.90
C ILE A 68 6.18 3.56 12.63
N HIS A 69 6.09 2.62 11.67
CA HIS A 69 6.94 2.67 10.48
C HIS A 69 6.70 3.92 9.60
N GLY A 70 5.49 4.45 9.58
CA GLY A 70 5.17 5.70 8.89
C GLY A 70 5.98 6.88 9.43
N ASP A 71 5.98 7.09 10.75
CA ASP A 71 6.76 8.16 11.40
C ASP A 71 8.28 8.00 11.21
N ILE A 72 8.75 6.75 11.31
CA ILE A 72 10.17 6.45 11.09
C ILE A 72 10.52 6.69 9.62
N GLY A 73 9.69 6.20 8.69
CA GLY A 73 9.84 6.37 7.25
C GLY A 73 9.88 7.85 6.85
N ALA A 74 8.95 8.65 7.37
CA ALA A 74 8.91 10.10 7.10
C ALA A 74 10.19 10.80 7.55
N ARG A 75 10.72 10.50 8.75
CA ARG A 75 12.01 11.07 9.21
C ARG A 75 13.18 10.65 8.33
N MET A 76 13.23 9.38 7.90
CA MET A 76 14.27 8.89 7.00
C MET A 76 14.17 9.52 5.62
N ALA A 77 12.95 9.67 5.10
CA ALA A 77 12.69 10.34 3.83
C ALA A 77 13.10 11.80 3.85
N LYS A 78 12.79 12.53 4.93
CA LYS A 78 13.20 13.93 5.11
C LYS A 78 14.70 14.10 4.95
N LEU A 79 15.51 13.34 5.69
CA LEU A 79 16.96 13.40 5.63
C LEU A 79 17.52 13.08 4.23
N LEU A 80 16.93 12.11 3.54
CA LEU A 80 17.31 11.77 2.17
C LEU A 80 16.99 12.90 1.20
N LEU A 81 15.78 13.45 1.27
CA LEU A 81 15.31 14.47 0.33
C LEU A 81 16.02 15.81 0.55
N GLU A 82 16.31 16.20 1.80
CA GLU A 82 17.17 17.36 2.13
C GLU A 82 18.56 17.22 1.50
N ARG A 83 19.19 16.05 1.66
CA ARG A 83 20.49 15.74 1.04
C ARG A 83 20.45 15.81 -0.49
N LEU A 84 19.34 15.45 -1.09
CA LEU A 84 19.13 15.51 -2.54
C LEU A 84 18.75 16.90 -3.06
N GLY A 85 18.61 17.89 -2.16
CA GLY A 85 18.35 19.29 -2.52
C GLY A 85 16.91 19.58 -2.93
N PHE A 86 15.93 18.83 -2.38
CA PHE A 86 14.52 19.16 -2.58
C PHE A 86 14.11 20.35 -1.71
N GLU A 87 13.12 21.12 -2.19
CA GLU A 87 12.53 22.24 -1.46
C GLU A 87 11.71 21.76 -0.26
N SER A 88 11.70 22.55 0.83
CA SER A 88 11.03 22.19 2.10
C SER A 88 9.55 21.86 1.91
N ASP A 89 8.79 22.68 1.17
CA ASP A 89 7.35 22.43 0.90
C ASP A 89 7.10 21.06 0.21
N PHE A 90 8.00 20.69 -0.72
CA PHE A 90 7.92 19.37 -1.36
C PHE A 90 8.21 18.23 -0.37
N ILE A 91 9.25 18.40 0.46
CA ILE A 91 9.63 17.42 1.48
C ILE A 91 8.50 17.22 2.48
N ASP A 92 7.90 18.29 2.97
CA ASP A 92 6.82 18.24 3.96
C ASP A 92 5.60 17.49 3.41
N LYS A 93 5.24 17.70 2.14
CA LYS A 93 4.15 16.95 1.47
C LYS A 93 4.46 15.46 1.32
N VAL A 94 5.67 15.11 0.93
CA VAL A 94 6.11 13.70 0.83
C VAL A 94 6.10 13.04 2.20
N CYS A 95 6.67 13.70 3.22
CA CYS A 95 6.72 13.18 4.58
C CYS A 95 5.31 12.97 5.16
N HIS A 96 4.39 13.93 4.96
CA HIS A 96 3.00 13.78 5.38
C HIS A 96 2.32 12.56 4.74
N ALA A 97 2.54 12.35 3.44
CA ALA A 97 1.98 11.20 2.75
C ALA A 97 2.56 9.86 3.26
N ILE A 98 3.85 9.83 3.61
CA ILE A 98 4.50 8.65 4.20
C ILE A 98 4.00 8.40 5.63
N GLU A 99 3.91 9.43 6.47
CA GLU A 99 3.48 9.31 7.86
C GLU A 99 2.06 8.76 7.99
N THR A 100 1.19 9.11 7.04
CA THR A 100 -0.25 8.79 7.09
C THR A 100 -0.69 7.63 6.19
N HIS A 101 0.25 6.92 5.54
CA HIS A 101 -0.10 5.87 4.56
C HIS A 101 -0.65 4.58 5.16
N ASP A 102 -0.48 4.34 6.45
CA ASP A 102 -0.96 3.14 7.11
C ASP A 102 -2.38 3.30 7.69
N SER A 103 -2.94 2.17 8.15
CA SER A 103 -4.31 2.15 8.70
C SER A 103 -4.44 2.90 10.04
N ALA A 104 -3.35 3.13 10.75
CA ALA A 104 -3.34 3.89 12.00
C ALA A 104 -3.24 5.40 11.72
N GLY A 105 -2.51 5.78 10.68
CA GLY A 105 -2.27 7.17 10.30
C GLY A 105 -3.34 7.79 9.40
N ILE A 106 -4.12 7.00 8.66
CA ILE A 106 -5.02 7.51 7.61
C ILE A 106 -6.03 8.56 8.06
N HIS A 107 -6.46 8.53 9.31
CA HIS A 107 -7.38 9.52 9.87
C HIS A 107 -6.77 10.93 9.93
N LYS A 108 -5.45 11.06 9.78
CA LYS A 108 -4.69 12.32 9.71
C LYS A 108 -4.33 12.72 8.27
N ALA A 109 -4.70 11.92 7.26
CA ALA A 109 -4.39 12.21 5.86
C ALA A 109 -5.24 13.38 5.35
N GLU A 110 -4.67 14.58 5.36
CA GLU A 110 -5.36 15.83 4.99
C GLU A 110 -5.24 16.11 3.49
N THR A 111 -4.14 15.68 2.84
CA THR A 111 -3.87 15.97 1.43
C THR A 111 -4.35 14.88 0.50
N ILE A 112 -4.60 15.24 -0.76
CA ILE A 112 -4.99 14.27 -1.79
C ILE A 112 -3.83 13.29 -2.07
N GLU A 113 -2.58 13.75 -1.99
CA GLU A 113 -1.39 12.91 -2.15
C GLU A 113 -1.32 11.83 -1.07
N ALA A 114 -1.59 12.18 0.18
CA ALA A 114 -1.63 11.22 1.29
C ALA A 114 -2.71 10.14 1.08
N LYS A 115 -3.89 10.53 0.63
CA LYS A 115 -4.99 9.60 0.28
C LYS A 115 -4.61 8.70 -0.89
N VAL A 116 -3.95 9.25 -1.91
CA VAL A 116 -3.45 8.50 -3.07
C VAL A 116 -2.44 7.44 -2.65
N ILE A 117 -1.50 7.76 -1.77
CA ILE A 117 -0.49 6.78 -1.31
C ILE A 117 -1.14 5.67 -0.49
N PHE A 118 -2.03 6.03 0.42
CA PHE A 118 -2.80 5.05 1.17
C PHE A 118 -3.55 4.08 0.24
N ASP A 119 -4.30 4.61 -0.72
CA ASP A 119 -5.08 3.80 -1.64
C ASP A 119 -4.22 2.94 -2.57
N ALA A 120 -3.09 3.48 -3.06
CA ALA A 120 -2.15 2.74 -3.89
C ALA A 120 -1.57 1.51 -3.17
N ASP A 121 -1.29 1.63 -1.88
CA ASP A 121 -0.89 0.49 -1.05
C ASP A 121 -2.05 -0.49 -0.84
N LYS A 122 -3.23 -0.01 -0.44
CA LYS A 122 -4.37 -0.87 -0.07
C LYS A 122 -5.02 -1.58 -1.27
N LEU A 123 -4.95 -1.02 -2.47
CA LEU A 123 -5.42 -1.69 -3.70
C LEU A 123 -4.72 -3.02 -3.95
N GLN A 124 -3.48 -3.19 -3.53
CA GLN A 124 -2.73 -4.43 -3.67
C GLN A 124 -3.20 -5.57 -2.74
N ALA A 125 -4.12 -5.27 -1.84
CA ALA A 125 -4.73 -6.22 -0.94
C ALA A 125 -6.24 -6.41 -1.22
N ILE A 126 -6.67 -6.11 -2.46
CA ILE A 126 -8.05 -6.29 -2.94
C ILE A 126 -8.04 -7.10 -4.23
N GLY A 127 -9.06 -7.94 -4.40
CA GLY A 127 -9.19 -8.79 -5.57
C GLY A 127 -8.31 -10.04 -5.54
N PRO A 128 -8.29 -10.82 -6.63
CA PRO A 128 -7.56 -12.10 -6.69
C PRO A 128 -6.07 -11.97 -6.39
N PHE A 129 -5.44 -10.87 -6.81
CA PHE A 129 -4.03 -10.62 -6.53
C PHE A 129 -3.78 -10.37 -5.03
N GLY A 130 -4.60 -9.52 -4.41
CA GLY A 130 -4.55 -9.23 -2.98
C GLY A 130 -4.83 -10.47 -2.13
N PHE A 131 -5.82 -11.27 -2.53
CA PHE A 131 -6.12 -12.56 -1.91
C PHE A 131 -4.91 -13.49 -1.90
N GLY A 132 -4.27 -13.70 -3.05
CA GLY A 132 -3.10 -14.58 -3.16
C GLY A 132 -1.96 -14.17 -2.22
N ARG A 133 -1.66 -12.88 -2.15
CA ARG A 133 -0.63 -12.32 -1.26
C ARG A 133 -0.98 -12.53 0.22
N GLU A 134 -2.16 -12.10 0.64
CA GLU A 134 -2.55 -12.19 2.05
C GLU A 134 -2.78 -13.63 2.52
N PHE A 135 -3.40 -14.46 1.70
CA PHE A 135 -3.59 -15.86 2.04
C PHE A 135 -2.26 -16.58 2.25
N SER A 136 -1.27 -16.34 1.38
CA SER A 136 0.09 -16.85 1.55
C SER A 136 0.75 -16.31 2.81
N LEU A 137 0.61 -15.01 3.11
CA LEU A 137 1.12 -14.42 4.34
C LEU A 137 0.59 -15.15 5.59
N TYR A 138 -0.73 -15.32 5.66
CA TYR A 138 -1.34 -15.94 6.84
C TYR A 138 -1.03 -17.44 6.94
N THR A 139 -0.99 -18.17 5.84
CA THR A 139 -0.72 -19.62 5.87
C THR A 139 0.76 -19.95 6.04
N VAL A 140 1.64 -19.34 5.23
CA VAL A 140 3.07 -19.68 5.20
C VAL A 140 3.84 -19.00 6.34
N PHE A 141 3.66 -17.68 6.53
CA PHE A 141 4.47 -16.93 7.50
C PHE A 141 3.83 -16.83 8.88
N LYS A 142 2.51 -16.73 8.95
CA LYS A 142 1.79 -16.64 10.24
C LYS A 142 1.31 -18.01 10.75
N GLY A 143 1.54 -19.10 10.01
CA GLY A 143 1.21 -20.47 10.39
C GLY A 143 -0.29 -20.74 10.61
N LYS A 144 -1.18 -19.94 10.01
CA LYS A 144 -2.62 -20.10 10.14
C LYS A 144 -3.11 -21.28 9.28
N LYS A 145 -4.12 -22.02 9.79
CA LYS A 145 -4.80 -23.03 8.98
C LYS A 145 -5.54 -22.36 7.80
N PRO A 146 -5.71 -23.04 6.66
CA PRO A 146 -6.36 -22.45 5.47
C PRO A 146 -7.72 -21.81 5.74
N ARG A 147 -8.59 -22.47 6.52
CA ARG A 147 -9.92 -21.92 6.88
C ARG A 147 -9.80 -20.62 7.69
N GLU A 148 -8.92 -20.59 8.68
CA GLU A 148 -8.67 -19.40 9.48
C GLU A 148 -8.09 -18.25 8.64
N ALA A 149 -7.12 -18.55 7.77
CA ALA A 149 -6.54 -17.57 6.85
C ALA A 149 -7.61 -17.00 5.90
N MET A 150 -8.49 -17.85 5.37
CA MET A 150 -9.61 -17.43 4.50
C MET A 150 -10.54 -16.43 5.19
N GLU A 151 -10.95 -16.70 6.43
CA GLU A 151 -11.82 -15.80 7.20
C GLU A 151 -11.15 -14.45 7.47
N ILE A 152 -9.86 -14.47 7.82
CA ILE A 152 -9.10 -13.25 8.07
C ILE A 152 -9.00 -12.41 6.79
N VAL A 153 -8.59 -13.02 5.67
CA VAL A 153 -8.40 -12.32 4.40
C VAL A 153 -9.72 -11.73 3.91
N LYS A 154 -10.81 -12.52 3.90
CA LYS A 154 -12.16 -12.06 3.55
C LYS A 154 -12.59 -10.86 4.37
N LYS A 155 -12.45 -10.93 5.70
CA LYS A 155 -12.82 -9.84 6.61
C LYS A 155 -12.02 -8.59 6.33
N ASN A 156 -10.71 -8.73 6.13
CA ASN A 156 -9.81 -7.62 5.86
C ASN A 156 -10.11 -6.95 4.53
N GLU A 157 -10.31 -7.72 3.45
CA GLU A 157 -10.64 -7.19 2.13
C GLU A 157 -11.95 -6.42 2.14
N ILE A 158 -13.02 -6.99 2.76
CA ILE A 158 -14.30 -6.31 2.88
C ILE A 158 -14.15 -4.98 3.66
N LYS A 159 -13.37 -4.98 4.74
CA LYS A 159 -13.09 -3.76 5.51
C LYS A 159 -12.37 -2.72 4.67
N ARG A 160 -11.33 -3.12 3.92
CA ARG A 160 -10.55 -2.21 3.06
C ARG A 160 -11.44 -1.57 2.01
N PHE A 161 -12.17 -2.36 1.25
CA PHE A 161 -13.03 -1.84 0.18
C PHE A 161 -14.13 -0.92 0.74
N LYS A 162 -14.88 -1.37 1.74
CA LYS A 162 -16.08 -0.63 2.22
C LYS A 162 -15.77 0.56 3.10
N LYS A 163 -14.63 0.58 3.81
CA LYS A 163 -14.41 1.55 4.89
C LYS A 163 -13.09 2.30 4.81
N MET A 164 -12.14 1.83 4.01
CA MET A 164 -10.78 2.37 4.08
C MET A 164 -10.38 3.14 2.83
N LEU A 165 -10.76 2.72 1.62
CA LEU A 165 -10.41 3.44 0.39
C LEU A 165 -10.93 4.89 0.46
N GLN A 166 -10.03 5.82 0.16
CA GLN A 166 -10.22 7.26 0.35
C GLN A 166 -10.71 7.96 -0.92
N THR A 167 -10.17 7.57 -2.10
CA THR A 167 -10.43 8.23 -3.37
C THR A 167 -11.53 7.50 -4.16
N GLU A 168 -12.27 8.25 -4.97
CA GLU A 168 -13.29 7.65 -5.83
C GLU A 168 -12.64 6.77 -6.92
N THR A 169 -11.49 7.19 -7.43
CA THR A 169 -10.73 6.41 -8.42
C THR A 169 -10.33 5.04 -7.87
N ALA A 170 -9.85 4.97 -6.62
CA ALA A 170 -9.48 3.69 -6.01
C ALA A 170 -10.69 2.77 -5.82
N LYS A 171 -11.83 3.31 -5.39
CA LYS A 171 -13.08 2.56 -5.25
C LYS A 171 -13.55 2.00 -6.59
N GLU A 172 -13.51 2.81 -7.65
CA GLU A 172 -13.86 2.38 -8.99
C GLU A 172 -12.94 1.26 -9.49
N LEU A 173 -11.62 1.43 -9.37
CA LEU A 173 -10.64 0.42 -9.80
C LEU A 173 -10.79 -0.90 -9.03
N ALA A 174 -11.13 -0.83 -7.76
CA ALA A 174 -11.30 -1.99 -6.90
C ALA A 174 -12.65 -2.71 -7.07
N SER A 175 -13.69 -2.06 -7.61
CA SER A 175 -15.07 -2.57 -7.63
C SER A 175 -15.18 -3.95 -8.28
N LYS A 176 -14.74 -4.08 -9.52
CA LYS A 176 -14.84 -5.35 -10.26
C LYS A 176 -13.99 -6.48 -9.64
N PRO A 177 -12.72 -6.26 -9.26
CA PRO A 177 -11.95 -7.26 -8.52
C PRO A 177 -12.62 -7.67 -7.21
N PHE A 178 -13.19 -6.72 -6.46
CA PHE A 178 -13.87 -7.01 -5.19
C PHE A 178 -15.16 -7.81 -5.38
N GLU A 179 -15.99 -7.49 -6.38
CA GLU A 179 -17.20 -8.26 -6.73
C GLU A 179 -16.88 -9.72 -7.06
N LEU A 180 -15.82 -9.95 -7.84
CA LEU A 180 -15.32 -11.29 -8.13
C LEU A 180 -14.95 -12.04 -6.85
N MET A 181 -14.31 -11.36 -5.89
CA MET A 181 -13.94 -11.99 -4.62
C MET A 181 -15.14 -12.28 -3.73
N LEU A 182 -16.19 -11.48 -3.76
CA LEU A 182 -17.42 -11.80 -3.03
C LEU A 182 -18.05 -13.11 -3.54
N GLU A 183 -18.07 -13.32 -4.86
CA GLU A 183 -18.54 -14.57 -5.45
C GLU A 183 -17.62 -15.74 -5.11
N PHE A 184 -16.30 -15.55 -5.19
CA PHE A 184 -15.31 -16.54 -4.77
C PHE A 184 -15.52 -16.98 -3.30
N TYR A 185 -15.68 -16.04 -2.37
CA TYR A 185 -15.91 -16.35 -0.95
C TYR A 185 -17.21 -17.11 -0.74
N ARG A 186 -18.28 -16.75 -1.47
CA ARG A 186 -19.56 -17.44 -1.42
C ARG A 186 -19.43 -18.91 -1.88
N LEU A 187 -18.71 -19.15 -2.97
CA LEU A 187 -18.44 -20.49 -3.48
C LEU A 187 -17.57 -21.29 -2.52
N TYR A 188 -16.49 -20.68 -2.01
CA TYR A 188 -15.62 -21.33 -1.03
C TYR A 188 -16.42 -21.82 0.19
N GLU A 189 -17.29 -20.99 0.77
CA GLU A 189 -18.10 -21.34 1.93
C GLU A 189 -19.07 -22.51 1.66
N LYS A 190 -19.64 -22.57 0.45
CA LYS A 190 -20.47 -23.71 0.03
C LYS A 190 -19.66 -25.00 -0.01
N TRP A 191 -18.52 -24.98 -0.64
CA TRP A 191 -17.63 -26.14 -0.74
C TRP A 191 -17.08 -26.57 0.62
N ASP A 192 -16.72 -25.63 1.47
CA ASP A 192 -16.22 -25.90 2.82
C ASP A 192 -17.26 -26.60 3.72
N ARG A 193 -18.55 -26.34 3.48
CA ARG A 193 -19.68 -27.02 4.16
C ARG A 193 -20.21 -28.26 3.42
N ALA A 194 -19.63 -28.59 2.27
CA ALA A 194 -20.16 -29.62 1.35
C ALA A 194 -21.61 -29.38 0.89
N ASP A 195 -22.05 -28.11 0.87
CA ASP A 195 -23.39 -27.68 0.43
C ASP A 195 -23.34 -27.32 -1.06
N ILE A 196 -23.15 -28.36 -1.90
CA ILE A 196 -22.86 -28.25 -3.34
C ILE A 196 -23.91 -28.92 -4.23
N GLY A 197 -24.99 -29.38 -3.65
CA GLY A 197 -26.14 -30.01 -4.33
C GLY A 197 -27.21 -29.01 -4.79
#